data_ed09498816ea1a424a4b6c6a85709e84
#
_entry.id   ed09498816ea1a424a4b6c6a85709e84
#
_cell.length_a   1.000
_cell.length_b   1.000
_cell.length_c   1.000
_cell.angle_alpha   90.00
_cell.angle_beta   90.00
_cell.angle_gamma   90.00
#
_symmetry.space_group_name_H-M   'P 1'
#
loop_
_entity.id
_entity.type
_entity.pdbx_description
1 polymer ?
#
loop_
_entity_poly.entity_id
_entity_poly.type
_entity_poly.pdbx_seq_one_letter_code
_entity_poly.pdbx_strand_id
1 'polypeptide(L)'
;MIQHPLPPHLDFDRALLEMDPLKDADGLHPYNVGRLACGMPGPIPATPGAVRAILLHYGITTAGRHVVIIGRGPTLGRPLSLLLGGRGVGCDAAVTVVHSAVPDITLHTLRADILISGVGQPGLVTPDMVREGAVVVSAGISWQGKRLLPDVLESVAEKASWITPRLGGVGVMTVAMLLLNTVQAAERELQKR
;
A
#
# COMPACT_ATOMS: atom_id res chain seq x y z
N MET A 1 9.30 1.03 -14.98
CA MET A 1 9.24 0.47 -13.61
C MET A 1 10.64 0.03 -13.17
N ILE A 2 11.01 0.36 -11.96
CA ILE A 2 12.27 -0.07 -11.34
C ILE A 2 11.89 -0.93 -10.11
N GLN A 3 12.32 -2.20 -10.11
CA GLN A 3 11.99 -3.14 -9.03
C GLN A 3 12.78 -2.77 -7.76
N HIS A 4 12.09 -2.73 -6.63
CA HIS A 4 12.70 -2.52 -5.32
C HIS A 4 12.63 -3.83 -4.48
N PRO A 5 13.67 -4.20 -3.72
CA PRO A 5 14.96 -3.51 -3.59
C PRO A 5 15.89 -3.72 -4.80
N LEU A 6 16.79 -2.75 -5.02
CA LEU A 6 17.90 -2.89 -5.96
C LEU A 6 19.11 -3.56 -5.28
N PRO A 7 20.05 -4.12 -6.07
CA PRO A 7 21.35 -4.51 -5.57
C PRO A 7 22.05 -3.36 -4.82
N PRO A 8 22.83 -3.63 -3.75
CA PRO A 8 23.37 -2.58 -2.87
C PRO A 8 24.27 -1.52 -3.53
N HIS A 9 24.83 -1.82 -4.71
CA HIS A 9 25.67 -0.89 -5.46
C HIS A 9 24.88 0.07 -6.35
N LEU A 10 23.55 -0.09 -6.44
CA LEU A 10 22.67 0.78 -7.22
C LEU A 10 21.82 1.65 -6.29
N ASP A 11 21.70 2.92 -6.67
CA ASP A 11 20.90 3.91 -5.96
C ASP A 11 19.50 3.97 -6.58
N PHE A 12 18.49 3.56 -5.81
CA PHE A 12 17.10 3.53 -6.24
C PHE A 12 16.55 4.94 -6.50
N ASP A 13 16.86 5.90 -5.62
CA ASP A 13 16.34 7.26 -5.73
C ASP A 13 16.93 7.97 -6.94
N ARG A 14 18.23 7.78 -7.19
CA ARG A 14 18.88 8.29 -8.39
C ARG A 14 18.30 7.67 -9.66
N ALA A 15 18.08 6.35 -9.68
CA ALA A 15 17.48 5.67 -10.83
C ALA A 15 16.05 6.17 -11.13
N LEU A 16 15.26 6.47 -10.08
CA LEU A 16 13.95 7.08 -10.24
C LEU A 16 14.02 8.47 -10.88
N LEU A 17 14.96 9.31 -10.45
CA LEU A 17 15.11 10.68 -10.96
C LEU A 17 15.53 10.76 -12.43
N GLU A 18 16.23 9.73 -12.93
CA GLU A 18 16.62 9.63 -14.35
C GLU A 18 15.47 9.15 -15.26
N MET A 19 14.39 8.63 -14.69
CA MET A 19 13.23 8.17 -15.44
C MET A 19 12.31 9.33 -15.78
N ASP A 20 11.75 9.34 -17.00
CA ASP A 20 10.65 10.25 -17.36
C ASP A 20 9.43 9.97 -16.45
N PRO A 21 8.98 10.96 -15.63
CA PRO A 21 7.83 10.78 -14.75
C PRO A 21 6.54 10.42 -15.47
N LEU A 22 6.40 10.73 -16.77
CA LEU A 22 5.23 10.36 -17.56
C LEU A 22 5.21 8.87 -17.94
N LYS A 23 6.38 8.20 -17.88
CA LYS A 23 6.55 6.76 -18.13
C LYS A 23 6.64 5.94 -16.84
N ASP A 24 6.43 6.57 -15.69
CA ASP A 24 6.44 5.93 -14.38
C ASP A 24 5.13 5.14 -14.15
N ALA A 25 5.16 3.88 -14.54
CA ALA A 25 4.02 2.97 -14.34
C ALA A 25 3.82 2.56 -12.87
N ASP A 26 4.89 2.63 -12.05
CA ASP A 26 4.82 2.29 -10.64
C ASP A 26 4.30 3.45 -9.76
N GLY A 27 4.35 4.69 -10.27
CA GLY A 27 3.90 5.89 -9.58
C GLY A 27 4.82 6.34 -8.43
N LEU A 28 6.07 5.89 -8.41
CA LEU A 28 7.02 6.15 -7.32
C LEU A 28 7.97 7.32 -7.60
N HIS A 29 8.00 7.85 -8.83
CA HIS A 29 8.80 9.02 -9.15
C HIS A 29 8.41 10.20 -8.23
N PRO A 30 9.36 10.95 -7.65
CA PRO A 30 9.07 12.07 -6.73
C PRO A 30 8.07 13.08 -7.28
N TYR A 31 8.11 13.36 -8.59
CA TYR A 31 7.13 14.20 -9.28
C TYR A 31 5.70 13.65 -9.11
N ASN A 32 5.48 12.35 -9.32
CA ASN A 32 4.16 11.71 -9.23
C ASN A 32 3.67 11.59 -7.79
N VAL A 33 4.57 11.27 -6.85
CA VAL A 33 4.26 11.27 -5.42
C VAL A 33 3.91 12.69 -4.93
N GLY A 34 4.60 13.72 -5.42
CA GLY A 34 4.26 15.12 -5.16
C GLY A 34 2.87 15.49 -5.67
N ARG A 35 2.49 15.04 -6.88
CA ARG A 35 1.14 15.24 -7.42
C ARG A 35 0.08 14.55 -6.55
N LEU A 36 0.34 13.31 -6.13
CA LEU A 36 -0.56 12.60 -5.20
C LEU A 36 -0.74 13.38 -3.89
N ALA A 37 0.35 13.87 -3.30
CA ALA A 37 0.31 14.66 -2.07
C ALA A 37 -0.50 15.97 -2.22
N CYS A 38 -0.46 16.59 -3.41
CA CYS A 38 -1.21 17.80 -3.74
C CYS A 38 -2.64 17.53 -4.24
N GLY A 39 -3.08 16.27 -4.29
CA GLY A 39 -4.39 15.90 -4.86
C GLY A 39 -4.52 16.17 -6.36
N MET A 40 -3.40 16.22 -7.08
CA MET A 40 -3.37 16.45 -8.53
C MET A 40 -3.48 15.13 -9.31
N PRO A 41 -4.12 15.12 -10.50
CA PRO A 41 -4.18 13.92 -11.34
C PRO A 41 -2.80 13.38 -11.70
N GLY A 42 -2.60 12.08 -11.60
CA GLY A 42 -1.34 11.40 -11.92
C GLY A 42 -1.43 9.89 -11.72
N PRO A 43 -0.37 9.13 -12.05
CA PRO A 43 -0.33 7.72 -11.75
C PRO A 43 -0.35 7.53 -10.22
N ILE A 44 -1.22 6.63 -9.76
CA ILE A 44 -1.27 6.23 -8.36
C ILE A 44 -0.25 5.11 -8.17
N PRO A 45 0.60 5.16 -7.12
CA PRO A 45 1.52 4.09 -6.84
C PRO A 45 0.83 2.73 -6.82
N ALA A 46 1.42 1.74 -7.51
CA ALA A 46 0.72 0.51 -7.86
C ALA A 46 0.21 -0.26 -6.64
N THR A 47 1.03 -0.45 -5.60
CA THR A 47 0.61 -1.17 -4.39
C THR A 47 -0.44 -0.40 -3.58
N PRO A 48 -0.31 0.91 -3.30
CA PRO A 48 -1.39 1.73 -2.76
C PRO A 48 -2.69 1.66 -3.57
N GLY A 49 -2.59 1.75 -4.89
CA GLY A 49 -3.72 1.60 -5.81
C GLY A 49 -4.41 0.24 -5.67
N ALA A 50 -3.61 -0.83 -5.55
CA ALA A 50 -4.10 -2.19 -5.33
C ALA A 50 -4.88 -2.31 -4.01
N VAL A 51 -4.34 -1.78 -2.92
CA VAL A 51 -5.04 -1.77 -1.61
C VAL A 51 -6.38 -1.05 -1.73
N ARG A 52 -6.40 0.17 -2.29
CA ARG A 52 -7.64 0.92 -2.50
C ARG A 52 -8.64 0.16 -3.38
N ALA A 53 -8.19 -0.43 -4.48
CA ALA A 53 -9.03 -1.19 -5.40
C ALA A 53 -9.66 -2.41 -4.71
N ILE A 54 -8.91 -3.12 -3.87
CA ILE A 54 -9.43 -4.25 -3.07
C ILE A 54 -10.51 -3.76 -2.11
N LEU A 55 -10.24 -2.71 -1.33
CA LEU A 55 -11.22 -2.17 -0.37
C LEU A 55 -12.52 -1.76 -1.09
N LEU A 56 -12.42 -1.07 -2.22
CA LEU A 56 -13.57 -0.68 -3.04
C LEU A 56 -14.33 -1.90 -3.59
N HIS A 57 -13.63 -2.90 -4.11
CA HIS A 57 -14.25 -4.10 -4.68
C HIS A 57 -15.11 -4.86 -3.65
N TYR A 58 -14.64 -4.93 -2.41
CA TYR A 58 -15.37 -5.59 -1.33
C TYR A 58 -16.34 -4.66 -0.57
N GLY A 59 -16.59 -3.44 -1.08
CA GLY A 59 -17.52 -2.50 -0.45
C GLY A 59 -17.05 -1.96 0.90
N ILE A 60 -15.75 -2.03 1.19
CA ILE A 60 -15.17 -1.56 2.45
C ILE A 60 -14.99 -0.05 2.37
N THR A 61 -15.81 0.69 3.12
CA THR A 61 -15.76 2.15 3.17
C THR A 61 -14.57 2.63 3.98
N THR A 62 -13.78 3.54 3.41
CA THR A 62 -12.65 4.21 4.05
C THR A 62 -13.01 5.59 4.62
N ALA A 63 -14.00 6.26 4.02
CA ALA A 63 -14.43 7.60 4.40
C ALA A 63 -14.86 7.65 5.87
N GLY A 64 -14.23 8.55 6.64
CA GLY A 64 -14.47 8.72 8.08
C GLY A 64 -13.93 7.56 8.96
N ARG A 65 -13.26 6.56 8.39
CA ARG A 65 -12.68 5.44 9.14
C ARG A 65 -11.26 5.75 9.62
N HIS A 66 -10.92 5.20 10.77
CA HIS A 66 -9.55 5.23 11.26
C HIS A 66 -8.74 4.11 10.61
N VAL A 67 -7.85 4.48 9.71
CA VAL A 67 -6.92 3.56 9.03
C VAL A 67 -5.56 3.64 9.71
N VAL A 68 -5.05 2.52 10.18
CA VAL A 68 -3.68 2.42 10.71
C VAL A 68 -2.81 1.65 9.71
N ILE A 69 -1.70 2.27 9.31
CA ILE A 69 -0.72 1.68 8.39
C ILE A 69 0.55 1.37 9.16
N ILE A 70 0.94 0.09 9.20
CA ILE A 70 2.22 -0.34 9.75
C ILE A 70 3.26 -0.30 8.63
N GLY A 71 4.24 0.57 8.76
CA GLY A 71 5.30 0.82 7.80
C GLY A 71 5.22 2.21 7.16
N ARG A 72 6.38 2.79 6.87
CA ARG A 72 6.54 4.10 6.22
C ARG A 72 7.47 4.05 5.00
N GLY A 73 7.54 2.89 4.37
CA GLY A 73 8.34 2.67 3.17
C GLY A 73 7.86 3.51 1.98
N PRO A 74 8.76 3.79 1.00
CA PRO A 74 8.44 4.62 -0.15
C PRO A 74 7.45 3.96 -1.11
N THR A 75 7.41 2.62 -1.15
CA THR A 75 6.60 1.86 -2.09
C THR A 75 5.16 1.64 -1.64
N LEU A 76 4.89 1.66 -0.32
CA LEU A 76 3.55 1.43 0.22
C LEU A 76 3.16 2.46 1.28
N GLY A 77 3.79 2.47 2.45
CA GLY A 77 3.25 3.17 3.62
C GLY A 77 3.08 4.68 3.40
N ARG A 78 4.11 5.37 2.89
CA ARG A 78 4.03 6.80 2.58
C ARG A 78 2.97 7.12 1.53
N PRO A 79 3.02 6.56 0.32
CA PRO A 79 2.05 6.91 -0.72
C PRO A 79 0.63 6.43 -0.37
N LEU A 80 0.47 5.32 0.37
CA LEU A 80 -0.85 4.87 0.80
C LEU A 80 -1.48 5.83 1.81
N SER A 81 -0.69 6.40 2.73
CA SER A 81 -1.21 7.40 3.67
C SER A 81 -1.67 8.67 2.97
N LEU A 82 -0.95 9.12 1.96
CA LEU A 82 -1.35 10.25 1.11
C LEU A 82 -2.63 9.94 0.32
N LEU A 83 -2.72 8.74 -0.25
CA LEU A 83 -3.85 8.30 -1.03
C LEU A 83 -5.12 8.22 -0.18
N LEU A 84 -5.10 7.46 0.92
CA LEU A 84 -6.27 7.23 1.74
C LEU A 84 -6.70 8.45 2.56
N GLY A 85 -5.74 9.30 2.97
CA GLY A 85 -6.02 10.58 3.63
C GLY A 85 -6.45 11.70 2.67
N GLY A 86 -6.32 11.48 1.37
CA GLY A 86 -6.78 12.40 0.33
C GLY A 86 -8.30 12.39 0.16
N ARG A 87 -8.82 13.19 -0.79
CA ARG A 87 -10.25 13.26 -1.11
C ARG A 87 -10.62 12.32 -2.26
N GLY A 88 -11.82 11.75 -2.21
CA GLY A 88 -12.41 11.01 -3.31
C GLY A 88 -12.82 9.59 -2.99
N VAL A 89 -13.25 8.87 -4.02
CA VAL A 89 -13.78 7.50 -3.87
C VAL A 89 -12.69 6.56 -3.34
N GLY A 90 -12.97 5.89 -2.23
CA GLY A 90 -12.01 5.00 -1.55
C GLY A 90 -10.88 5.73 -0.82
N CYS A 91 -11.12 6.99 -0.45
CA CYS A 91 -10.23 7.87 0.30
C CYS A 91 -10.97 8.44 1.54
N ASP A 92 -10.69 9.68 1.94
CA ASP A 92 -11.34 10.42 3.04
C ASP A 92 -11.22 9.73 4.42
N ALA A 93 -10.13 8.98 4.64
CA ALA A 93 -9.84 8.30 5.90
C ALA A 93 -9.06 9.19 6.88
N ALA A 94 -9.22 8.94 8.19
CA ALA A 94 -8.28 9.40 9.21
C ALA A 94 -7.12 8.41 9.28
N VAL A 95 -5.93 8.79 8.79
CA VAL A 95 -4.80 7.87 8.64
C VAL A 95 -3.75 8.08 9.71
N THR A 96 -3.38 7.00 10.40
CA THR A 96 -2.22 6.94 11.31
C THR A 96 -1.15 6.03 10.73
N VAL A 97 0.09 6.52 10.63
CA VAL A 97 1.24 5.70 10.21
C VAL A 97 2.09 5.36 11.42
N VAL A 98 2.32 4.06 11.65
CA VAL A 98 3.20 3.56 12.71
C VAL A 98 4.38 2.81 12.12
N HIS A 99 5.50 2.78 12.83
CA HIS A 99 6.75 2.21 12.34
C HIS A 99 7.68 1.81 13.50
N SER A 100 8.83 1.23 13.21
CA SER A 100 9.79 0.69 14.19
C SER A 100 10.30 1.67 15.26
N ALA A 101 10.15 2.99 15.07
CA ALA A 101 10.50 3.98 16.08
C ALA A 101 9.33 4.34 17.02
N VAL A 102 8.14 3.77 16.81
CA VAL A 102 6.99 3.92 17.73
C VAL A 102 7.16 2.89 18.85
N PRO A 103 7.23 3.30 20.13
CA PRO A 103 7.53 2.39 21.23
C PRO A 103 6.54 1.23 21.37
N ASP A 104 5.25 1.52 21.20
CA ASP A 104 4.18 0.52 21.20
C ASP A 104 3.17 0.82 20.11
N ILE A 105 3.26 0.05 19.04
CA ILE A 105 2.34 0.18 17.91
C ILE A 105 0.94 -0.34 18.22
N THR A 106 0.80 -1.20 19.26
CA THR A 106 -0.47 -1.83 19.67
C THR A 106 -1.49 -0.79 20.11
N LEU A 107 -1.03 0.28 20.77
CA LEU A 107 -1.87 1.40 21.17
C LEU A 107 -2.62 2.07 20.00
N HIS A 108 -2.05 1.97 18.79
CA HIS A 108 -2.64 2.50 17.57
C HIS A 108 -3.46 1.43 16.84
N THR A 109 -2.93 0.21 16.70
CA THR A 109 -3.56 -0.85 15.91
C THR A 109 -4.88 -1.32 16.52
N LEU A 110 -5.01 -1.35 17.84
CA LEU A 110 -6.27 -1.68 18.53
C LEU A 110 -7.39 -0.64 18.33
N ARG A 111 -7.08 0.54 17.79
CA ARG A 111 -8.08 1.57 17.46
C ARG A 111 -8.46 1.59 15.99
N ALA A 112 -7.79 0.76 15.17
CA ALA A 112 -8.01 0.75 13.73
C ALA A 112 -9.37 0.16 13.36
N ASP A 113 -10.13 0.85 12.52
CA ASP A 113 -11.21 0.26 11.76
C ASP A 113 -10.67 -0.60 10.62
N ILE A 114 -9.58 -0.11 10.01
CA ILE A 114 -8.84 -0.79 8.94
C ILE A 114 -7.36 -0.79 9.31
N LEU A 115 -6.78 -1.98 9.43
CA LEU A 115 -5.35 -2.17 9.70
C LEU A 115 -4.64 -2.68 8.45
N ILE A 116 -3.57 -1.99 8.04
CA ILE A 116 -2.80 -2.34 6.85
C ILE A 116 -1.35 -2.55 7.25
N SER A 117 -0.79 -3.73 6.98
CA SER A 117 0.64 -4.03 7.22
C SER A 117 1.39 -4.23 5.91
N GLY A 118 2.55 -3.57 5.80
CA GLY A 118 3.40 -3.64 4.61
C GLY A 118 4.88 -3.40 4.94
N VAL A 119 5.44 -4.22 5.84
CA VAL A 119 6.81 -4.08 6.33
C VAL A 119 7.72 -5.25 5.95
N GLY A 120 7.14 -6.38 5.50
CA GLY A 120 7.89 -7.58 5.16
C GLY A 120 8.51 -8.26 6.40
N GLN A 121 7.85 -8.16 7.55
CA GLN A 121 8.24 -8.84 8.78
C GLN A 121 7.23 -9.92 9.12
N PRO A 122 7.57 -11.21 8.89
CA PRO A 122 6.65 -12.31 9.11
C PRO A 122 6.06 -12.36 10.50
N GLY A 123 4.73 -12.47 10.58
CA GLY A 123 4.01 -12.65 11.83
C GLY A 123 4.06 -11.45 12.79
N LEU A 124 4.43 -10.26 12.32
CA LEU A 124 4.44 -9.04 13.13
C LEU A 124 3.08 -8.75 13.75
N VAL A 125 2.02 -8.90 12.97
CA VAL A 125 0.65 -8.59 13.42
C VAL A 125 0.02 -9.86 13.98
N THR A 126 -0.26 -9.82 15.27
CA THR A 126 -0.86 -10.90 16.06
C THR A 126 -2.31 -10.57 16.43
N PRO A 127 -3.15 -11.52 16.85
CA PRO A 127 -4.55 -11.26 17.21
C PRO A 127 -4.75 -10.22 18.31
N ASP A 128 -3.84 -10.16 19.28
CA ASP A 128 -3.87 -9.18 20.39
C ASP A 128 -3.65 -7.74 19.95
N MET A 129 -3.08 -7.53 18.76
CA MET A 129 -2.86 -6.22 18.15
C MET A 129 -4.05 -5.75 17.31
N VAL A 130 -5.07 -6.57 17.09
CA VAL A 130 -6.18 -6.27 16.18
C VAL A 130 -7.47 -6.06 16.97
N ARG A 131 -8.18 -4.97 16.67
CA ARG A 131 -9.51 -4.70 17.23
C ARG A 131 -10.51 -5.72 16.69
N GLU A 132 -11.41 -6.18 17.55
CA GLU A 132 -12.55 -7.03 17.14
C GLU A 132 -13.34 -6.39 16.00
N GLY A 133 -13.61 -7.16 14.95
CA GLY A 133 -14.34 -6.70 13.78
C GLY A 133 -13.58 -5.77 12.83
N ALA A 134 -12.28 -5.52 13.04
CA ALA A 134 -11.49 -4.71 12.14
C ALA A 134 -11.30 -5.38 10.77
N VAL A 135 -11.15 -4.56 9.73
CA VAL A 135 -10.67 -5.00 8.41
C VAL A 135 -9.15 -5.06 8.42
N VAL A 136 -8.56 -6.14 7.92
CA VAL A 136 -7.10 -6.32 7.90
C VAL A 136 -6.58 -6.55 6.49
N VAL A 137 -5.63 -5.72 6.06
CA VAL A 137 -4.94 -5.86 4.77
C VAL A 137 -3.48 -6.24 5.00
N SER A 138 -3.13 -7.47 4.67
CA SER A 138 -1.74 -7.95 4.68
C SER A 138 -1.11 -7.70 3.32
N ALA A 139 -0.31 -6.64 3.20
CA ALA A 139 0.40 -6.26 1.97
C ALA A 139 1.89 -6.60 2.02
N GLY A 140 2.46 -6.78 3.20
CA GLY A 140 3.84 -7.20 3.39
C GLY A 140 3.98 -8.70 3.33
N ILE A 141 4.99 -9.14 2.59
CA ILE A 141 5.34 -10.56 2.44
C ILE A 141 6.86 -10.70 2.48
N SER A 142 7.34 -11.82 2.99
CA SER A 142 8.75 -12.21 3.01
C SER A 142 8.92 -13.65 2.56
N TRP A 143 10.05 -13.93 1.93
CA TRP A 143 10.41 -15.29 1.55
C TRP A 143 11.34 -15.91 2.60
N GLN A 144 10.97 -17.08 3.11
CA GLN A 144 11.84 -17.92 3.92
C GLN A 144 12.07 -19.23 3.16
N GLY A 145 13.20 -19.32 2.49
CA GLY A 145 13.44 -20.37 1.52
C GLY A 145 12.42 -20.32 0.36
N LYS A 146 11.62 -21.37 0.22
CA LYS A 146 10.53 -21.46 -0.79
C LYS A 146 9.15 -21.06 -0.23
N ARG A 147 9.05 -20.69 1.04
CA ARG A 147 7.77 -20.39 1.70
C ARG A 147 7.58 -18.88 1.75
N LEU A 148 6.41 -18.44 1.29
CA LEU A 148 5.95 -17.06 1.43
C LEU A 148 5.32 -16.89 2.82
N LEU A 149 5.78 -15.91 3.58
CA LEU A 149 5.28 -15.59 4.91
C LEU A 149 4.69 -14.17 4.92
N PRO A 150 3.44 -14.01 5.36
CA PRO A 150 2.81 -12.70 5.47
C PRO A 150 3.22 -11.99 6.77
N ASP A 151 3.08 -10.67 6.81
CA ASP A 151 3.25 -9.87 8.02
C ASP A 151 2.19 -10.19 9.09
N VAL A 152 1.00 -10.62 8.66
CA VAL A 152 -0.16 -10.87 9.52
C VAL A 152 -0.31 -12.38 9.76
N LEU A 153 -0.41 -12.80 11.01
CA LEU A 153 -0.68 -14.20 11.36
C LEU A 153 -2.07 -14.63 10.89
N GLU A 154 -2.20 -15.88 10.44
CA GLU A 154 -3.49 -16.43 9.98
C GLU A 154 -4.57 -16.42 11.07
N SER A 155 -4.17 -16.58 12.36
CA SER A 155 -5.08 -16.49 13.50
C SER A 155 -5.76 -15.12 13.69
N VAL A 156 -5.28 -14.07 13.06
CA VAL A 156 -5.95 -12.76 13.02
C VAL A 156 -7.33 -12.85 12.39
N ALA A 157 -7.56 -13.83 11.51
CA ALA A 157 -8.86 -14.07 10.88
C ALA A 157 -9.98 -14.38 11.89
N GLU A 158 -9.66 -14.85 13.09
CA GLU A 158 -10.63 -15.12 14.16
C GLU A 158 -11.24 -13.83 14.74
N LYS A 159 -10.51 -12.70 14.65
CA LYS A 159 -10.93 -11.39 15.16
C LYS A 159 -11.38 -10.42 14.06
N ALA A 160 -10.78 -10.53 12.89
CA ALA A 160 -11.06 -9.62 11.79
C ALA A 160 -12.42 -9.92 11.17
N SER A 161 -13.18 -8.87 10.81
CA SER A 161 -14.40 -9.04 10.00
C SER A 161 -14.08 -9.38 8.55
N TRP A 162 -12.90 -9.00 8.09
CA TRP A 162 -12.40 -9.26 6.76
C TRP A 162 -10.86 -9.20 6.74
N ILE A 163 -10.22 -10.08 6.00
CA ILE A 163 -8.77 -10.13 5.86
C ILE A 163 -8.37 -10.54 4.44
N THR A 164 -7.33 -9.91 3.89
CA THR A 164 -6.76 -10.35 2.61
C THR A 164 -6.17 -11.75 2.72
N PRO A 165 -6.38 -12.63 1.72
CA PRO A 165 -5.75 -13.93 1.71
C PRO A 165 -4.23 -13.82 1.57
N ARG A 166 -3.50 -14.80 2.11
CA ARG A 166 -2.03 -14.89 2.00
C ARG A 166 -1.53 -14.98 0.55
N LEU A 167 -2.28 -15.69 -0.30
CA LEU A 167 -2.01 -15.83 -1.73
C LEU A 167 -3.20 -15.26 -2.51
N GLY A 168 -2.94 -14.60 -3.64
CA GLY A 168 -4.00 -14.00 -4.46
C GLY A 168 -4.53 -12.66 -3.93
N GLY A 169 -3.89 -12.07 -2.90
CA GLY A 169 -4.26 -10.78 -2.32
C GLY A 169 -3.61 -9.57 -3.02
N VAL A 170 -3.02 -8.69 -2.23
CA VAL A 170 -2.46 -7.39 -2.69
C VAL A 170 -1.43 -7.53 -3.81
N GLY A 171 -0.57 -8.56 -3.77
CA GLY A 171 0.47 -8.75 -4.77
C GLY A 171 -0.07 -8.91 -6.20
N VAL A 172 -1.11 -9.71 -6.39
CA VAL A 172 -1.74 -9.92 -7.71
C VAL A 172 -2.40 -8.62 -8.20
N MET A 173 -3.09 -7.91 -7.31
CA MET A 173 -3.68 -6.61 -7.64
C MET A 173 -2.63 -5.55 -7.95
N THR A 174 -1.45 -5.59 -7.31
CA THR A 174 -0.35 -4.68 -7.63
C THR A 174 0.09 -4.85 -9.08
N VAL A 175 0.20 -6.10 -9.57
CA VAL A 175 0.52 -6.37 -10.98
C VAL A 175 -0.56 -5.81 -11.92
N ALA A 176 -1.83 -5.99 -11.59
CA ALA A 176 -2.94 -5.43 -12.36
C ALA A 176 -2.88 -3.89 -12.40
N MET A 177 -2.55 -3.23 -11.29
CA MET A 177 -2.40 -1.77 -11.24
C MET A 177 -1.20 -1.28 -12.06
N LEU A 178 -0.09 -2.03 -12.08
CA LEU A 178 1.06 -1.71 -12.95
C LEU A 178 0.66 -1.74 -14.42
N LEU A 179 -0.08 -2.76 -14.85
CA LEU A 179 -0.59 -2.85 -16.22
C LEU A 179 -1.55 -1.70 -16.53
N LEU A 180 -2.48 -1.40 -15.63
CA LEU A 180 -3.41 -0.27 -15.77
C LEU A 180 -2.67 1.05 -15.92
N ASN A 181 -1.72 1.35 -15.06
CA ASN A 181 -0.91 2.57 -15.12
C ASN A 181 -0.11 2.66 -16.43
N THR A 182 0.39 1.53 -16.93
CA THR A 182 1.12 1.46 -18.22
C THR A 182 0.18 1.83 -19.40
N VAL A 183 -1.02 1.25 -19.44
CA VAL A 183 -2.02 1.55 -20.47
C VAL A 183 -2.41 3.03 -20.41
N GLN A 184 -2.73 3.54 -19.22
CA GLN A 184 -3.08 4.95 -19.02
C GLN A 184 -1.95 5.91 -19.41
N ALA A 185 -0.68 5.53 -19.20
CA ALA A 185 0.46 6.32 -19.66
C ALA A 185 0.52 6.38 -21.18
N ALA A 186 0.29 5.26 -21.88
CA ALA A 186 0.23 5.21 -23.33
C ALA A 186 -0.94 6.02 -23.91
N GLU A 187 -2.13 5.92 -23.32
CA GLU A 187 -3.31 6.69 -23.72
C GLU A 187 -3.07 8.21 -23.59
N ARG A 188 -2.48 8.66 -22.48
CA ARG A 188 -2.12 10.08 -22.30
C ARG A 188 -1.14 10.59 -23.36
N GLU A 189 -0.22 9.74 -23.81
CA GLU A 189 0.73 10.11 -24.86
C GLU A 189 0.06 10.20 -26.24
N LEU A 190 -0.88 9.31 -26.53
CA LEU A 190 -1.68 9.36 -27.78
C LEU A 190 -2.58 10.59 -27.87
N GLN A 191 -3.14 11.05 -26.74
CA GLN A 191 -4.00 12.25 -26.69
C GLN A 191 -3.26 13.57 -26.91
N LYS A 192 -1.92 13.59 -26.83
CA LYS A 192 -1.08 14.77 -27.09
C LYS A 192 -0.71 14.93 -28.57
N ARG A 193 -0.98 13.93 -29.39
CA ARG A 193 -0.73 13.93 -30.84
C ARG A 193 -1.94 14.38 -31.63
#